data_dfeb521cca052c5c4c65ce71123344a1
#
_entry.id   dfeb521cca052c5c4c65ce71123344a1
#
_cell.length_a   1.000
_cell.length_b   1.000
_cell.length_c   1.000
_cell.angle_alpha   90.00
_cell.angle_beta   90.00
_cell.angle_gamma   90.00
#
_symmetry.space_group_name_H-M   'P 1'
#
loop_
_entity.id
_entity.type
_entity.pdbx_description
1 polymer ?
#
loop_
_entity_poly.entity_id
_entity_poly.type
_entity_poly.pdbx_seq_one_letter_code
_entity_poly.pdbx_strand_id
1 'polypeptide(L)'
;MIKIAVTGGIGSGKSYISHLLENMHIPVYNADNEAKRLTVSDAGIRGELIALLGEEVYKDGLLNKPLLASYLFSNPAHVLQINSIIHPRVRKDFTVWVERQEKCEIVGMESAILYEAGFQDTVDAVIMVYAPVELRIQRAMYRDWLLYTSDAAD
;
A
#
# COMPACT_ATOMS: atom_id res chain seq x y z
N MET A 1 14.73 -18.32 -3.28
CA MET A 1 13.74 -17.32 -3.78
C MET A 1 14.30 -15.93 -3.55
N ILE A 2 14.33 -15.11 -4.59
CA ILE A 2 14.80 -13.72 -4.54
C ILE A 2 13.57 -12.82 -4.40
N LYS A 3 13.62 -11.86 -3.48
CA LYS A 3 12.56 -10.88 -3.24
C LYS A 3 13.02 -9.52 -3.74
N ILE A 4 12.30 -8.94 -4.68
CA ILE A 4 12.60 -7.61 -5.23
C ILE A 4 11.49 -6.63 -4.88
N ALA A 5 11.83 -5.39 -4.56
CA ALA A 5 10.84 -4.33 -4.38
C ALA A 5 10.83 -3.38 -5.57
N VAL A 6 9.64 -2.90 -5.92
CA VAL A 6 9.42 -1.81 -6.87
C VAL A 6 8.89 -0.62 -6.09
N THR A 7 9.63 0.47 -6.06
CA THR A 7 9.24 1.69 -5.37
C THR A 7 9.43 2.93 -6.23
N GLY A 8 8.88 4.04 -5.83
CA GLY A 8 8.94 5.33 -6.52
C GLY A 8 7.76 6.21 -6.15
N GLY A 9 7.86 7.51 -6.42
CA GLY A 9 6.82 8.47 -6.10
C GLY A 9 5.51 8.26 -6.88
N ILE A 10 4.47 8.95 -6.47
CA ILE A 10 3.18 8.99 -7.19
C ILE A 10 3.42 9.43 -8.63
N GLY A 11 2.82 8.71 -9.60
CA GLY A 11 2.95 9.00 -11.02
C GLY A 11 4.30 8.59 -11.63
N SER A 12 5.19 7.91 -10.92
CA SER A 12 6.49 7.46 -11.43
C SER A 12 6.39 6.33 -12.45
N GLY A 13 5.34 5.50 -12.37
CA GLY A 13 5.17 4.32 -13.24
C GLY A 13 5.43 2.98 -12.55
N LYS A 14 5.41 2.92 -11.22
CA LYS A 14 5.58 1.67 -10.45
C LYS A 14 4.65 0.55 -10.92
N SER A 15 3.37 0.84 -11.02
CA SER A 15 2.37 -0.17 -11.41
C SER A 15 2.61 -0.72 -12.81
N TYR A 16 3.13 0.11 -13.72
CA TYR A 16 3.53 -0.36 -15.05
C TYR A 16 4.67 -1.38 -14.95
N ILE A 17 5.69 -1.10 -14.15
CA ILE A 17 6.81 -2.04 -13.90
C ILE A 17 6.30 -3.31 -13.22
N SER A 18 5.42 -3.19 -12.23
CA SER A 18 4.81 -4.34 -11.57
C SER A 18 4.06 -5.25 -12.55
N HIS A 19 3.28 -4.68 -13.47
CA HIS A 19 2.61 -5.44 -14.52
C HIS A 19 3.59 -6.11 -15.50
N LEU A 20 4.72 -5.49 -15.81
CA LEU A 20 5.77 -6.14 -16.61
C LEU A 20 6.34 -7.38 -15.88
N LEU A 21 6.58 -7.27 -14.57
CA LEU A 21 7.03 -8.42 -13.77
C LEU A 21 5.99 -9.54 -13.77
N GLU A 22 4.72 -9.22 -13.58
CA GLU A 22 3.63 -10.18 -13.63
C GLU A 22 3.54 -10.88 -15.00
N ASN A 23 3.72 -10.15 -16.10
CA ASN A 23 3.78 -10.72 -17.45
C ASN A 23 4.99 -11.66 -17.65
N MET A 24 6.04 -11.49 -16.86
CA MET A 24 7.20 -12.40 -16.79
C MET A 24 6.97 -13.57 -15.82
N HIS A 25 5.76 -13.76 -15.34
CA HIS A 25 5.37 -14.76 -14.34
C HIS A 25 6.05 -14.58 -12.97
N ILE A 26 6.42 -13.35 -12.64
CA ILE A 26 6.91 -12.94 -11.33
C ILE A 26 5.72 -12.36 -10.55
N PRO A 27 5.18 -13.07 -9.54
CA PRO A 27 4.06 -12.54 -8.77
C PRO A 27 4.48 -11.32 -7.96
N VAL A 28 3.61 -10.31 -7.89
CA VAL A 28 3.87 -9.05 -7.20
C VAL A 28 2.84 -8.83 -6.09
N TYR A 29 3.33 -8.62 -4.88
CA TYR A 29 2.56 -8.21 -3.71
C TYR A 29 2.43 -6.69 -3.70
N ASN A 30 1.24 -6.16 -3.87
CA ASN A 30 0.99 -4.72 -3.78
C ASN A 30 0.74 -4.31 -2.32
N ALA A 31 1.78 -3.82 -1.64
CA ALA A 31 1.73 -3.49 -0.22
C ALA A 31 0.69 -2.40 0.11
N ASP A 32 0.46 -1.43 -0.80
CA ASP A 32 -0.50 -0.35 -0.58
C ASP A 32 -1.95 -0.88 -0.62
N ASN A 33 -2.26 -1.79 -1.54
CA ASN A 33 -3.57 -2.45 -1.63
C ASN A 33 -3.80 -3.42 -0.47
N GLU A 34 -2.77 -4.19 -0.12
CA GLU A 34 -2.86 -5.13 1.00
C GLU A 34 -3.00 -4.43 2.35
N ALA A 35 -2.36 -3.28 2.54
CA ALA A 35 -2.57 -2.44 3.72
C ALA A 35 -4.05 -2.01 3.84
N LYS A 36 -4.68 -1.61 2.75
CA LYS A 36 -6.11 -1.27 2.72
C LYS A 36 -6.99 -2.49 3.05
N ARG A 37 -6.70 -3.64 2.45
CA ARG A 37 -7.40 -4.89 2.73
C ARG A 37 -7.31 -5.28 4.20
N LEU A 38 -6.10 -5.29 4.75
CA LEU A 38 -5.85 -5.66 6.15
C LEU A 38 -6.47 -4.68 7.13
N THR A 39 -6.50 -3.40 6.82
CA THR A 39 -7.16 -2.39 7.68
C THR A 39 -8.65 -2.70 7.88
N VAL A 40 -9.30 -3.31 6.90
CA VAL A 40 -10.71 -3.70 6.99
C VAL A 40 -10.89 -5.12 7.57
N SER A 41 -9.99 -6.05 7.26
CA SER A 41 -10.19 -7.48 7.52
C SER A 41 -9.38 -8.05 8.69
N ASP A 42 -8.25 -7.44 9.06
CA ASP A 42 -7.40 -7.96 10.14
C ASP A 42 -7.97 -7.59 11.51
N ALA A 43 -8.28 -8.62 12.32
CA ALA A 43 -8.88 -8.42 13.63
C ALA A 43 -7.98 -7.63 14.60
N GLY A 44 -6.66 -7.79 14.50
CA GLY A 44 -5.70 -7.05 15.32
C GLY A 44 -5.67 -5.58 14.96
N ILE A 45 -5.61 -5.22 13.68
CA ILE A 45 -5.69 -3.82 13.23
C ILE A 45 -7.02 -3.20 13.65
N ARG A 46 -8.13 -3.89 13.44
CA ARG A 46 -9.46 -3.41 13.84
C ARG A 46 -9.53 -3.13 15.33
N GLY A 47 -9.05 -4.05 16.15
CA GLY A 47 -9.02 -3.90 17.61
C GLY A 47 -8.17 -2.71 18.07
N GLU A 48 -6.99 -2.53 17.49
CA GLU A 48 -6.11 -1.41 17.85
C GLU A 48 -6.65 -0.06 17.36
N LEU A 49 -7.26 0.01 16.17
CA LEU A 49 -7.90 1.24 15.70
C LEU A 49 -9.14 1.59 16.50
N ILE A 50 -9.95 0.61 16.90
CA ILE A 50 -11.11 0.84 17.79
C ILE A 50 -10.64 1.34 19.16
N ALA A 51 -9.59 0.76 19.72
CA ALA A 51 -9.03 1.20 20.99
C ALA A 51 -8.51 2.65 20.93
N LEU A 52 -7.98 3.06 19.78
CA LEU A 52 -7.41 4.39 19.57
C LEU A 52 -8.46 5.46 19.22
N LEU A 53 -9.42 5.13 18.36
CA LEU A 53 -10.34 6.09 17.73
C LEU A 53 -11.82 5.88 18.12
N GLY A 54 -12.13 4.81 18.85
CA GLY A 54 -13.48 4.43 19.19
C GLY A 54 -14.14 3.53 18.14
N GLU A 55 -15.28 2.94 18.50
CA GLU A 55 -15.99 1.98 17.65
C GLU A 55 -16.51 2.57 16.34
N GLU A 56 -16.68 3.89 16.29
CA GLU A 56 -17.14 4.61 15.09
C GLU A 56 -16.15 4.58 13.92
N VAL A 57 -14.89 4.16 14.17
CA VAL A 57 -13.89 4.00 13.11
C VAL A 57 -14.27 2.91 12.10
N TYR A 58 -15.12 1.96 12.53
CA TYR A 58 -15.78 0.99 11.65
C TYR A 58 -17.27 1.11 11.76
N LYS A 59 -17.95 1.21 10.63
CA LYS A 59 -19.41 1.27 10.53
C LYS A 59 -19.90 0.23 9.54
N ASP A 60 -20.81 -0.63 9.96
CA ASP A 60 -21.37 -1.71 9.14
C ASP A 60 -20.27 -2.62 8.51
N GLY A 61 -19.20 -2.87 9.28
CA GLY A 61 -18.06 -3.66 8.83
C GLY A 61 -17.07 -2.93 7.91
N LEU A 62 -17.37 -1.69 7.54
CA LEU A 62 -16.55 -0.85 6.67
C LEU A 62 -15.77 0.20 7.47
N LEU A 63 -14.61 0.58 6.96
CA LEU A 63 -13.80 1.64 7.53
C LEU A 63 -14.48 3.00 7.35
N ASN A 64 -14.62 3.75 8.44
CA ASN A 64 -15.07 5.14 8.42
C ASN A 64 -13.91 6.03 7.95
N LYS A 65 -13.74 6.14 6.63
CA LYS A 65 -12.64 6.89 6.01
C LYS A 65 -12.60 8.36 6.42
N PRO A 66 -13.73 9.11 6.49
CA PRO A 66 -13.71 10.50 6.94
C PRO A 66 -13.18 10.66 8.37
N LEU A 67 -13.55 9.78 9.30
CA LEU A 67 -13.07 9.80 10.68
C LEU A 67 -11.56 9.57 10.74
N LEU A 68 -11.07 8.53 10.04
CA LEU A 68 -9.64 8.24 9.99
C LEU A 68 -8.85 9.38 9.33
N ALA A 69 -9.34 9.93 8.23
CA ALA A 69 -8.71 11.06 7.55
C ALA A 69 -8.63 12.30 8.46
N SER A 70 -9.72 12.63 9.17
CA SER A 70 -9.74 13.73 10.12
C SER A 70 -8.68 13.55 11.23
N TYR A 71 -8.53 12.35 11.74
CA TYR A 71 -7.51 12.02 12.73
C TYR A 71 -6.10 12.18 12.18
N LEU A 72 -5.83 11.65 10.98
CA LEU A 72 -4.52 11.75 10.32
C LEU A 72 -4.11 13.18 10.03
N PHE A 73 -5.06 14.01 9.58
CA PHE A 73 -4.77 15.43 9.22
C PHE A 73 -4.66 16.35 10.43
N SER A 74 -5.15 15.95 11.60
CA SER A 74 -5.12 16.79 12.80
C SER A 74 -3.71 16.94 13.42
N ASN A 75 -2.84 15.96 13.24
CA ASN A 75 -1.47 15.98 13.76
C ASN A 75 -0.57 15.03 12.96
N PRO A 76 0.61 15.47 12.47
CA PRO A 76 1.56 14.60 11.76
C PRO A 76 2.00 13.35 12.55
N ALA A 77 2.04 13.43 13.89
CA ALA A 77 2.38 12.29 14.74
C ALA A 77 1.34 11.16 14.66
N HIS A 78 0.11 11.46 14.31
CA HIS A 78 -0.95 10.46 14.14
C HIS A 78 -0.69 9.53 12.96
N VAL A 79 -0.06 10.02 11.89
CA VAL A 79 0.35 9.17 10.75
C VAL A 79 1.32 8.09 11.22
N LEU A 80 2.32 8.44 12.04
CA LEU A 80 3.27 7.47 12.58
C LEU A 80 2.58 6.46 13.49
N GLN A 81 1.61 6.90 14.29
CA GLN A 81 0.85 6.04 15.19
C GLN A 81 0.00 5.02 14.41
N ILE A 82 -0.75 5.45 13.42
CA ILE A 82 -1.54 4.56 12.55
C ILE A 82 -0.63 3.58 11.79
N ASN A 83 0.48 4.07 11.23
CA ASN A 83 1.44 3.25 10.53
C ASN A 83 2.10 2.19 11.42
N SER A 84 2.33 2.50 12.70
CA SER A 84 2.84 1.53 13.67
C SER A 84 1.88 0.37 13.95
N ILE A 85 0.60 0.56 13.71
CA ILE A 85 -0.43 -0.48 13.78
C ILE A 85 -0.48 -1.31 12.51
N ILE A 86 -0.45 -0.67 11.35
CA ILE A 86 -0.71 -1.31 10.04
C ILE A 86 0.55 -1.99 9.49
N HIS A 87 1.71 -1.32 9.48
CA HIS A 87 2.91 -1.81 8.79
C HIS A 87 3.42 -3.17 9.31
N PRO A 88 3.44 -3.46 10.61
CA PRO A 88 3.84 -4.79 11.10
C PRO A 88 2.94 -5.92 10.59
N ARG A 89 1.65 -5.65 10.41
CA ARG A 89 0.68 -6.62 9.88
C ARG A 89 0.89 -6.86 8.38
N VAL A 90 1.15 -5.80 7.62
CA VAL A 90 1.51 -5.91 6.20
C VAL A 90 2.80 -6.70 6.02
N ARG A 91 3.82 -6.45 6.85
CA ARG A 91 5.08 -7.20 6.84
C ARG A 91 4.85 -8.70 7.08
N LYS A 92 4.03 -9.04 8.06
CA LYS A 92 3.67 -10.42 8.37
C LYS A 92 2.88 -11.07 7.22
N ASP A 93 1.90 -10.37 6.69
CA ASP A 93 1.08 -10.82 5.56
C ASP A 93 1.95 -11.08 4.32
N PHE A 94 2.90 -10.19 4.03
CA PHE A 94 3.87 -10.40 2.95
C PHE A 94 4.71 -11.67 3.16
N THR A 95 5.18 -11.93 4.36
CA THR A 95 5.95 -13.15 4.67
C THR A 95 5.12 -14.40 4.38
N VAL A 96 3.88 -14.44 4.84
CA VAL A 96 2.97 -15.56 4.58
C VAL A 96 2.64 -15.68 3.08
N TRP A 97 2.48 -14.55 2.39
CA TRP A 97 2.24 -14.54 0.96
C TRP A 97 3.44 -15.11 0.18
N VAL A 98 4.67 -14.74 0.55
CA VAL A 98 5.91 -15.26 -0.04
C VAL A 98 6.01 -16.76 0.14
N GLU A 99 5.71 -17.30 1.32
CA GLU A 99 5.71 -18.73 1.58
C GLU A 99 4.77 -19.54 0.65
N ARG A 100 3.68 -18.90 0.21
CA ARG A 100 2.74 -19.53 -0.75
C ARG A 100 3.25 -19.55 -2.19
N GLN A 101 4.33 -18.83 -2.49
CA GLN A 101 4.94 -18.75 -3.82
C GLN A 101 6.06 -19.80 -4.03
N GLU A 102 5.92 -20.99 -3.47
CA GLU A 102 6.97 -22.04 -3.39
C GLU A 102 7.61 -22.39 -4.73
N LYS A 103 6.90 -22.22 -5.84
CA LYS A 103 7.38 -22.54 -7.20
C LYS A 103 8.08 -21.39 -7.90
N CYS A 104 8.13 -20.21 -7.29
CA CYS A 104 8.70 -19.02 -7.88
C CYS A 104 10.16 -18.84 -7.42
N GLU A 105 11.06 -18.58 -8.34
CA GLU A 105 12.44 -18.24 -8.02
C GLU A 105 12.56 -16.77 -7.59
N ILE A 106 11.67 -15.90 -8.11
CA ILE A 106 11.62 -14.47 -7.86
C ILE A 106 10.19 -14.08 -7.52
N VAL A 107 10.04 -13.19 -6.54
CA VAL A 107 8.78 -12.52 -6.21
C VAL A 107 9.00 -11.03 -6.07
N GLY A 108 7.96 -10.23 -6.34
CA GLY A 108 7.99 -8.77 -6.24
C GLY A 108 7.16 -8.24 -5.08
N MET A 109 7.53 -7.05 -4.59
CA MET A 109 6.71 -6.19 -3.74
C MET A 109 6.61 -4.82 -4.39
N GLU A 110 5.42 -4.28 -4.59
CA GLU A 110 5.21 -2.88 -4.95
C GLU A 110 4.85 -2.07 -3.71
N SER A 111 5.56 -0.97 -3.45
CA SER A 111 5.23 -0.03 -2.37
C SER A 111 5.67 1.39 -2.71
N ALA A 112 4.76 2.36 -2.54
CA ALA A 112 5.09 3.78 -2.66
C ALA A 112 5.92 4.30 -1.49
N ILE A 113 5.85 3.64 -0.33
CA ILE A 113 6.47 4.03 0.94
C ILE A 113 7.42 2.97 1.48
N LEU A 114 8.18 2.32 0.60
CA LEU A 114 9.04 1.18 0.95
C LEU A 114 9.98 1.48 2.13
N TYR A 115 10.68 2.61 2.08
CA TYR A 115 11.64 3.01 3.10
C TYR A 115 10.98 3.58 4.35
N GLU A 116 9.95 4.39 4.17
CA GLU A 116 9.16 4.98 5.27
C GLU A 116 8.45 3.90 6.11
N ALA A 117 8.02 2.83 5.47
CA ALA A 117 7.41 1.68 6.14
C ALA A 117 8.42 0.67 6.69
N GLY A 118 9.72 0.84 6.41
CA GLY A 118 10.76 -0.08 6.82
C GLY A 118 10.72 -1.43 6.11
N PHE A 119 10.15 -1.51 4.89
CA PHE A 119 10.02 -2.77 4.15
C PHE A 119 11.29 -3.16 3.38
N GLN A 120 12.29 -2.26 3.26
CA GLN A 120 13.56 -2.55 2.59
C GLN A 120 14.28 -3.77 3.18
N ASP A 121 14.09 -4.05 4.47
CA ASP A 121 14.71 -5.19 5.16
C ASP A 121 14.05 -6.53 4.82
N THR A 122 12.90 -6.51 4.14
CA THR A 122 12.15 -7.71 3.75
C THR A 122 12.48 -8.21 2.36
N VAL A 123 13.28 -7.46 1.60
CA VAL A 123 13.60 -7.73 0.20
C VAL A 123 15.11 -7.77 -0.04
N ASP A 124 15.54 -8.45 -1.08
CA ASP A 124 16.95 -8.65 -1.43
C ASP A 124 17.47 -7.55 -2.37
N ALA A 125 16.58 -6.93 -3.15
CA ALA A 125 16.92 -5.85 -4.08
C ALA A 125 15.75 -4.86 -4.24
N VAL A 126 16.07 -3.63 -4.63
CA VAL A 126 15.08 -2.56 -4.84
C VAL A 126 15.24 -1.97 -6.24
N ILE A 127 14.13 -1.90 -6.96
CA ILE A 127 13.99 -1.17 -8.23
C ILE A 127 13.33 0.17 -7.92
N MET A 128 14.10 1.25 -8.06
CA MET A 128 13.58 2.61 -7.93
C MET A 128 13.06 3.09 -9.29
N VAL A 129 11.76 3.33 -9.39
CA VAL A 129 11.14 3.88 -10.59
C VAL A 129 11.10 5.40 -10.47
N TYR A 130 11.76 6.06 -11.40
CA TYR A 130 11.87 7.51 -11.45
C TYR A 130 11.17 8.09 -12.69
N ALA A 131 10.53 9.23 -12.51
CA ALA A 131 10.08 10.10 -13.59
C ALA A 131 10.21 11.57 -13.15
N PRO A 132 10.45 12.52 -14.07
CA PRO A 132 10.48 13.95 -13.74
C PRO A 132 9.19 14.41 -13.04
N VAL A 133 9.34 15.37 -12.13
CA VAL A 133 8.22 15.85 -11.29
C VAL A 133 7.03 16.34 -12.13
N GLU A 134 7.30 17.08 -13.21
CA GLU A 134 6.27 17.59 -14.11
C GLU A 134 5.45 16.46 -14.74
N LEU A 135 6.11 15.40 -15.19
CA LEU A 135 5.45 14.24 -15.77
C LEU A 135 4.62 13.48 -14.72
N ARG A 136 5.16 13.35 -13.51
CA ARG A 136 4.46 12.70 -12.40
C ARG A 136 3.19 13.46 -12.00
N ILE A 137 3.26 14.80 -11.95
CA ILE A 137 2.12 15.66 -11.66
C ILE A 137 1.04 15.48 -12.74
N GLN A 138 1.41 15.52 -14.02
CA GLN A 138 0.48 15.32 -15.13
C GLN A 138 -0.21 13.96 -15.04
N ARG A 139 0.52 12.90 -14.75
CA ARG A 139 -0.03 11.54 -14.61
C ARG A 139 -0.98 11.43 -13.41
N ALA A 140 -0.62 12.03 -12.28
CA ALA A 140 -1.47 12.03 -11.09
C ALA A 140 -2.76 12.80 -11.34
N MET A 141 -2.69 13.99 -11.92
CA MET A 141 -3.87 14.80 -12.27
C MET A 141 -4.79 14.08 -13.26
N TYR A 142 -4.22 13.43 -14.29
CA TYR A 142 -5.00 12.67 -15.26
C TYR A 142 -5.73 11.49 -14.63
N ARG A 143 -5.07 10.75 -13.76
CA ARG A 143 -5.66 9.63 -13.01
C ARG A 143 -6.80 10.12 -12.10
N ASP A 144 -6.59 11.18 -11.37
CA ASP A 144 -7.60 11.73 -10.46
C ASP A 144 -8.79 12.32 -11.23
N TRP A 145 -8.55 12.92 -12.40
CA TRP A 145 -9.61 13.36 -13.30
C TRP A 145 -10.46 12.20 -13.83
N LEU A 146 -9.83 11.08 -14.21
CA LEU A 146 -10.54 9.88 -14.66
C LEU A 146 -11.41 9.29 -13.54
N LEU A 147 -10.91 9.24 -12.30
CA LEU A 147 -11.68 8.80 -11.15
C LEU A 147 -12.88 9.69 -10.90
N TYR A 148 -12.70 11.01 -10.95
CA TYR A 148 -13.78 11.97 -10.78
C TYR A 148 -14.85 11.85 -11.87
N THR A 149 -14.46 11.64 -13.13
CA THR A 149 -15.41 11.49 -14.24
C THR A 149 -16.14 10.16 -14.20
N SER A 150 -15.53 9.08 -13.70
CA SER A 150 -16.21 7.80 -13.53
C SER A 150 -17.26 7.85 -12.42
N ASP A 151 -16.95 8.51 -11.32
CA ASP A 151 -17.91 8.70 -10.21
C ASP A 151 -19.07 9.62 -10.57
N ALA A 152 -18.87 10.55 -11.50
CA ALA A 152 -19.93 11.45 -12.00
C ALA A 152 -20.83 10.80 -13.07
N ALA A 153 -20.44 9.64 -13.63
CA ALA A 153 -21.20 8.91 -14.63
C ALA A 153 -22.15 7.85 -14.03
N ASP A 154 -22.01 7.55 -12.74
CA ASP A 154 -22.89 6.69 -11.96
C ASP A 154 -23.93 7.55 -11.18
#